data_e5fe6caedff7c1dfa57fedf3e0743012
#
_entry.id   e5fe6caedff7c1dfa57fedf3e0743012
#
_cell.length_a   1.000
_cell.length_b   1.000
_cell.length_c   1.000
_cell.angle_alpha   90.00
_cell.angle_beta   90.00
_cell.angle_gamma   90.00
#
_symmetry.space_group_name_H-M   'P 1'
#
loop_
_entity.id
_entity.type
_entity.pdbx_description
1 polymer ?
#
loop_
_entity_poly.entity_id
_entity_poly.type
_entity_poly.pdbx_seq_one_letter_code
_entity_poly.pdbx_strand_id
1 'polypeptide(L)'
;MSELVLRPGRLTLTDLRRIAYDDSLLLKLDPTCYTDIDVSAATVTRVLSEGRTVYGINTGFGILANTRILTDELENLQKSLILSHAVGVGERMPDSTVRLTMALKINSLARGLSGVRRSVIDALIVLFNQRIYPCIPQKGSVGASGDLAPLSHMSAVLIGEGAASVRGEIVTGADALVIAGLSPMVLAPKEGLALLNGTQVSTAFALEALFARLSPKFAVNCLQSYLMTNGFS
;
A
#
# COMPACT_ATOMS: atom_id res chain seq x y z
N MET A 1 0.51 20.31 -15.60
CA MET A 1 0.45 19.19 -14.66
C MET A 1 0.06 19.75 -13.32
N SER A 2 -0.96 19.21 -12.69
CA SER A 2 -1.38 19.61 -11.33
C SER A 2 -0.57 18.78 -10.31
N GLU A 3 -0.25 19.40 -9.16
CA GLU A 3 0.53 18.76 -8.10
C GLU A 3 -0.30 18.71 -6.81
N LEU A 4 -0.17 17.62 -6.05
CA LEU A 4 -0.75 17.46 -4.72
C LEU A 4 0.34 17.02 -3.74
N VAL A 5 0.57 17.86 -2.73
CA VAL A 5 1.48 17.52 -1.62
C VAL A 5 0.70 16.73 -0.59
N LEU A 6 1.06 15.44 -0.44
CA LEU A 6 0.47 14.55 0.56
C LEU A 6 0.98 14.92 1.96
N ARG A 7 0.04 15.26 2.82
CA ARG A 7 0.23 15.48 4.25
C ARG A 7 -0.62 14.48 5.02
N PRO A 8 -0.02 13.52 5.73
CA PRO A 8 -0.76 12.50 6.45
C PRO A 8 -1.84 13.09 7.37
N GLY A 9 -3.06 12.54 7.26
CA GLY A 9 -4.22 13.03 8.01
C GLY A 9 -4.82 14.36 7.53
N ARG A 10 -4.44 14.87 6.35
CA ARG A 10 -4.93 16.13 5.80
C ARG A 10 -5.61 16.02 4.44
N LEU A 11 -5.73 14.80 3.88
CA LEU A 11 -6.44 14.59 2.61
C LEU A 11 -7.92 14.92 2.76
N THR A 12 -8.42 15.77 1.86
CA THR A 12 -9.85 16.10 1.76
C THR A 12 -10.54 15.20 0.73
N LEU A 13 -11.88 15.14 0.75
CA LEU A 13 -12.64 14.43 -0.28
C LEU A 13 -12.38 15.01 -1.68
N THR A 14 -12.14 16.32 -1.79
CA THR A 14 -11.77 16.97 -3.05
C THR A 14 -10.41 16.45 -3.56
N ASP A 15 -9.42 16.33 -2.69
CA ASP A 15 -8.12 15.77 -3.05
C ASP A 15 -8.24 14.31 -3.50
N LEU A 16 -9.01 13.50 -2.77
CA LEU A 16 -9.25 12.10 -3.10
C LEU A 16 -9.96 11.95 -4.45
N ARG A 17 -10.92 12.82 -4.76
CA ARG A 17 -11.56 12.84 -6.07
C ARG A 17 -10.60 13.22 -7.20
N ARG A 18 -9.71 14.19 -6.97
CA ARG A 18 -8.63 14.52 -7.92
C ARG A 18 -7.67 13.34 -8.11
N ILE A 19 -7.28 12.68 -7.03
CA ILE A 19 -6.45 11.47 -7.09
C ILE A 19 -7.09 10.40 -7.96
N ALA A 20 -8.40 10.17 -7.85
CA ALA A 20 -9.11 9.18 -8.64
C ALA A 20 -9.15 9.51 -10.13
N TYR A 21 -9.47 10.75 -10.49
CA TYR A 21 -9.93 11.08 -11.84
C TYR A 21 -9.09 12.13 -12.60
N ASP A 22 -8.10 12.78 -11.96
CA ASP A 22 -7.19 13.70 -12.65
C ASP A 22 -5.92 12.97 -13.06
N ASP A 23 -5.86 12.52 -14.30
CA ASP A 23 -4.69 11.80 -14.83
C ASP A 23 -3.42 12.69 -14.93
N SER A 24 -3.58 14.01 -14.90
CA SER A 24 -2.45 14.93 -14.91
C SER A 24 -1.82 15.17 -13.53
N LEU A 25 -2.47 14.65 -12.46
CA LEU A 25 -2.06 14.85 -11.08
C LEU A 25 -0.78 14.11 -10.76
N LEU A 26 0.18 14.85 -10.21
CA LEU A 26 1.40 14.30 -9.62
C LEU A 26 1.31 14.37 -8.09
N LEU A 27 1.76 13.31 -7.43
CA LEU A 27 1.88 13.25 -5.98
C LEU A 27 3.28 13.62 -5.54
N LYS A 28 3.38 14.41 -4.50
CA LYS A 28 4.61 14.64 -3.73
C LYS A 28 4.34 14.41 -2.26
N LEU A 29 5.34 13.92 -1.54
CA LEU A 29 5.25 13.83 -0.09
C LEU A 29 5.74 15.14 0.54
N ASP A 30 5.06 15.60 1.59
CA ASP A 30 5.55 16.71 2.40
C ASP A 30 6.90 16.30 3.04
N PRO A 31 7.98 17.06 2.81
CA PRO A 31 9.29 16.72 3.33
C PRO A 31 9.36 16.56 4.85
N THR A 32 8.45 17.19 5.60
CA THR A 32 8.39 17.07 7.06
C THR A 32 8.08 15.64 7.53
N CYS A 33 7.50 14.81 6.67
CA CYS A 33 7.21 13.41 6.98
C CYS A 33 8.46 12.52 7.09
N TYR A 34 9.56 12.91 6.43
CA TYR A 34 10.73 12.05 6.32
C TYR A 34 11.40 11.77 7.66
N THR A 35 11.39 12.71 8.58
CA THR A 35 11.98 12.52 9.91
C THR A 35 11.29 11.38 10.67
N ASP A 36 9.96 11.37 10.71
CA ASP A 36 9.19 10.33 11.41
C ASP A 36 9.32 8.97 10.71
N ILE A 37 9.35 8.95 9.39
CA ILE A 37 9.57 7.73 8.59
C ILE A 37 10.92 7.11 8.96
N ASP A 38 12.00 7.91 8.99
CA ASP A 38 13.33 7.41 9.30
C ASP A 38 13.47 6.95 10.75
N VAL A 39 12.90 7.69 11.71
CA VAL A 39 12.88 7.26 13.12
C VAL A 39 12.16 5.92 13.29
N SER A 40 11.04 5.74 12.58
CA SER A 40 10.29 4.50 12.60
C SER A 40 11.08 3.33 11.99
N ALA A 41 11.72 3.55 10.84
CA ALA A 41 12.58 2.53 10.20
C ALA A 41 13.78 2.18 11.06
N ALA A 42 14.46 3.17 11.66
CA ALA A 42 15.57 2.97 12.59
C ALA A 42 15.15 2.17 13.83
N THR A 43 13.91 2.32 14.29
CA THR A 43 13.37 1.53 15.40
C THR A 43 13.31 0.05 15.08
N VAL A 44 12.91 -0.32 13.85
CA VAL A 44 12.94 -1.73 13.41
C VAL A 44 14.37 -2.28 13.40
N THR A 45 15.32 -1.52 12.85
CA THR A 45 16.74 -1.90 12.84
C THR A 45 17.28 -2.12 14.26
N ARG A 46 16.93 -1.22 15.19
CA ARG A 46 17.34 -1.33 16.60
C ARG A 46 16.76 -2.59 17.26
N VAL A 47 15.46 -2.90 17.06
CA VAL A 47 14.84 -4.12 17.60
C VAL A 47 15.56 -5.36 17.12
N LEU A 48 15.98 -5.39 15.85
CA LEU A 48 16.73 -6.50 15.27
C LEU A 48 18.13 -6.62 15.90
N SER A 49 18.85 -5.50 16.04
CA SER A 49 20.21 -5.50 16.63
C SER A 49 20.21 -5.89 18.12
N GLU A 50 19.15 -5.54 18.86
CA GLU A 50 18.96 -5.96 20.26
C GLU A 50 18.57 -7.43 20.40
N GLY A 51 18.33 -8.13 19.30
CA GLY A 51 17.93 -9.54 19.30
C GLY A 51 16.55 -9.82 19.91
N ARG A 52 15.72 -8.80 20.08
CA ARG A 52 14.37 -8.92 20.66
C ARG A 52 13.44 -9.63 19.68
N THR A 53 12.63 -10.55 20.18
CA THR A 53 11.56 -11.18 19.40
C THR A 53 10.34 -10.27 19.40
N VAL A 54 9.99 -9.74 18.23
CA VAL A 54 8.85 -8.83 18.06
C VAL A 54 7.99 -9.28 16.89
N TYR A 55 6.71 -9.50 17.17
CA TYR A 55 5.74 -9.93 16.16
C TYR A 55 5.72 -8.99 14.94
N GLY A 56 5.75 -9.60 13.76
CA GLY A 56 5.73 -8.87 12.50
C GLY A 56 7.06 -8.21 12.10
N ILE A 57 8.10 -8.30 12.94
CA ILE A 57 9.46 -7.83 12.62
C ILE A 57 10.34 -9.06 12.32
N ASN A 58 10.51 -9.96 13.28
CA ASN A 58 11.38 -11.12 13.19
C ASN A 58 10.72 -12.41 13.69
N THR A 59 9.42 -12.51 13.57
CA THR A 59 8.67 -13.75 13.80
C THR A 59 7.95 -14.17 12.53
N GLY A 60 7.53 -15.43 12.47
CA GLY A 60 6.53 -15.86 11.52
C GLY A 60 5.15 -15.28 11.81
N PHE A 61 4.15 -15.73 11.07
CA PHE A 61 2.75 -15.28 11.17
C PHE A 61 1.83 -16.44 11.52
N GLY A 62 0.63 -16.13 12.04
CA GLY A 62 -0.35 -17.14 12.42
C GLY A 62 0.21 -18.10 13.48
N ILE A 63 0.26 -19.38 13.19
CA ILE A 63 0.79 -20.42 14.09
C ILE A 63 2.26 -20.16 14.46
N LEU A 64 3.03 -19.53 13.57
CA LEU A 64 4.44 -19.21 13.76
C LEU A 64 4.68 -17.84 14.41
N ALA A 65 3.65 -17.19 14.95
CA ALA A 65 3.74 -15.84 15.52
C ALA A 65 4.77 -15.69 16.64
N ASN A 66 5.07 -16.77 17.35
CA ASN A 66 6.07 -16.82 18.43
C ASN A 66 7.41 -17.45 18.00
N THR A 67 7.51 -17.89 16.73
CA THR A 67 8.73 -18.51 16.20
C THR A 67 9.63 -17.41 15.66
N ARG A 68 10.81 -17.26 16.24
CA ARG A 68 11.83 -16.33 15.75
C ARG A 68 12.40 -16.84 14.43
N ILE A 69 12.43 -15.96 13.45
CA ILE A 69 13.04 -16.19 12.12
C ILE A 69 14.48 -15.68 12.17
N LEU A 70 15.39 -16.41 11.56
CA LEU A 70 16.79 -16.02 11.46
C LEU A 70 16.94 -14.78 10.59
N THR A 71 17.94 -13.97 10.85
CA THR A 71 18.11 -12.66 10.21
C THR A 71 18.33 -12.79 8.69
N ASP A 72 19.02 -13.81 8.25
CA ASP A 72 19.26 -14.14 6.85
C ASP A 72 18.02 -14.65 6.09
N GLU A 73 16.99 -15.08 6.80
CA GLU A 73 15.72 -15.54 6.24
C GLU A 73 14.66 -14.44 6.21
N LEU A 74 14.88 -13.30 6.88
CA LEU A 74 13.87 -12.26 7.03
C LEU A 74 13.46 -11.60 5.68
N GLU A 75 14.40 -11.45 4.75
CA GLU A 75 14.12 -10.92 3.42
C GLU A 75 13.25 -11.88 2.61
N ASN A 76 13.56 -13.17 2.63
CA ASN A 76 12.77 -14.21 2.00
C ASN A 76 11.36 -14.30 2.62
N LEU A 77 11.25 -14.09 3.93
CA LEU A 77 9.97 -14.02 4.62
C LEU A 77 9.09 -12.89 4.08
N GLN A 78 9.67 -11.69 3.87
CA GLN A 78 8.90 -10.55 3.34
C GLN A 78 8.40 -10.83 1.92
N LYS A 79 9.25 -11.37 1.04
CA LYS A 79 8.87 -11.78 -0.31
C LYS A 79 7.78 -12.86 -0.29
N SER A 80 7.97 -13.91 0.49
CA SER A 80 7.02 -15.02 0.63
C SER A 80 5.68 -14.55 1.17
N LEU A 81 5.68 -13.61 2.12
CA LEU A 81 4.47 -13.02 2.67
C LEU A 81 3.64 -12.33 1.56
N ILE A 82 4.27 -11.53 0.72
CA ILE A 82 3.59 -10.88 -0.41
C ILE A 82 3.06 -11.95 -1.38
N LEU A 83 3.88 -12.87 -1.83
CA LEU A 83 3.49 -13.82 -2.86
C LEU A 83 2.38 -14.78 -2.40
N SER A 84 2.44 -15.24 -1.15
CA SER A 84 1.42 -16.14 -0.58
C SER A 84 0.06 -15.48 -0.39
N HIS A 85 -0.02 -14.15 -0.29
CA HIS A 85 -1.25 -13.41 -0.16
C HIS A 85 -1.77 -12.84 -1.49
N ALA A 86 -1.01 -12.90 -2.58
CA ALA A 86 -1.42 -12.43 -3.91
C ALA A 86 -2.37 -13.44 -4.59
N VAL A 87 -3.49 -13.73 -3.93
CA VAL A 87 -4.47 -14.78 -4.32
C VAL A 87 -5.80 -14.19 -4.80
N GLY A 88 -5.84 -12.91 -5.12
CA GLY A 88 -7.01 -12.25 -5.68
C GLY A 88 -7.39 -12.84 -7.04
N VAL A 89 -8.69 -12.81 -7.37
CA VAL A 89 -9.26 -13.36 -8.60
C VAL A 89 -10.25 -12.37 -9.24
N GLY A 90 -10.64 -12.67 -10.47
CA GLY A 90 -11.60 -11.85 -11.23
C GLY A 90 -10.93 -10.77 -12.07
N GLU A 91 -11.74 -9.84 -12.54
CA GLU A 91 -11.28 -8.74 -13.38
C GLU A 91 -10.37 -7.77 -12.61
N ARG A 92 -9.57 -7.03 -13.34
CA ARG A 92 -8.71 -5.98 -12.80
C ARG A 92 -9.57 -4.81 -12.28
N MET A 93 -9.20 -4.25 -11.14
CA MET A 93 -9.79 -3.01 -10.64
C MET A 93 -9.59 -1.87 -11.63
N PRO A 94 -10.54 -0.92 -11.74
CA PRO A 94 -10.36 0.33 -12.48
C PRO A 94 -9.13 1.11 -12.00
N ASP A 95 -8.46 1.80 -12.91
CA ASP A 95 -7.27 2.60 -12.58
C ASP A 95 -7.58 3.67 -11.53
N SER A 96 -8.79 4.25 -11.51
CA SER A 96 -9.23 5.20 -10.47
C SER A 96 -9.17 4.60 -9.07
N THR A 97 -9.65 3.35 -8.90
CA THR A 97 -9.61 2.62 -7.63
C THR A 97 -8.15 2.29 -7.23
N VAL A 98 -7.32 1.89 -8.19
CA VAL A 98 -5.90 1.59 -7.93
C VAL A 98 -5.16 2.86 -7.52
N ARG A 99 -5.40 4.00 -8.19
CA ARG A 99 -4.85 5.31 -7.84
C ARG A 99 -5.20 5.71 -6.40
N LEU A 100 -6.47 5.57 -6.02
CA LEU A 100 -6.92 5.81 -4.64
C LEU A 100 -6.19 4.90 -3.67
N THR A 101 -6.14 3.59 -3.95
CA THR A 101 -5.46 2.61 -3.12
C THR A 101 -3.99 2.96 -2.89
N MET A 102 -3.26 3.28 -3.97
CA MET A 102 -1.86 3.68 -3.90
C MET A 102 -1.67 4.95 -3.06
N ALA A 103 -2.45 6.00 -3.33
CA ALA A 103 -2.33 7.26 -2.61
C ALA A 103 -2.70 7.13 -1.12
N LEU A 104 -3.74 6.37 -0.79
CA LEU A 104 -4.12 6.07 0.59
C LEU A 104 -3.02 5.26 1.30
N LYS A 105 -2.38 4.32 0.59
CA LYS A 105 -1.26 3.55 1.14
C LYS A 105 -0.05 4.43 1.40
N ILE A 106 0.34 5.26 0.44
CA ILE A 106 1.42 6.25 0.59
C ILE A 106 1.13 7.15 1.80
N ASN A 107 -0.08 7.71 1.88
CA ASN A 107 -0.50 8.58 2.97
C ASN A 107 -0.46 7.89 4.35
N SER A 108 -0.81 6.61 4.40
CA SER A 108 -0.75 5.81 5.63
C SER A 108 0.69 5.54 6.06
N LEU A 109 1.55 5.10 5.14
CA LEU A 109 2.96 4.80 5.42
C LEU A 109 3.75 6.07 5.80
N ALA A 110 3.42 7.19 5.17
CA ALA A 110 4.04 8.49 5.41
C ALA A 110 3.82 9.06 6.82
N ARG A 111 2.93 8.46 7.62
CA ARG A 111 2.77 8.80 9.04
C ARG A 111 3.99 8.42 9.90
N GLY A 112 4.94 7.65 9.37
CA GLY A 112 6.13 7.25 10.11
C GLY A 112 5.86 6.28 11.26
N LEU A 113 4.80 5.44 11.18
CA LEU A 113 4.42 4.49 12.23
C LEU A 113 4.58 3.02 11.80
N SER A 114 4.97 2.79 10.55
CA SER A 114 4.95 1.45 9.95
C SER A 114 6.33 0.78 9.87
N GLY A 115 7.41 1.49 10.15
CA GLY A 115 8.77 0.96 10.12
C GLY A 115 9.28 0.64 8.71
N VAL A 116 8.78 1.35 7.70
CA VAL A 116 9.24 1.21 6.32
C VAL A 116 10.30 2.25 5.98
N ARG A 117 11.21 1.90 5.06
CA ARG A 117 12.19 2.84 4.51
C ARG A 117 11.51 3.86 3.58
N ARG A 118 12.10 5.05 3.45
CA ARG A 118 11.67 6.08 2.48
C ARG A 118 11.53 5.51 1.07
N SER A 119 12.50 4.71 0.65
CA SER A 119 12.55 4.13 -0.69
C SER A 119 11.28 3.36 -1.09
N VAL A 120 10.58 2.74 -0.14
CA VAL A 120 9.31 2.05 -0.39
C VAL A 120 8.21 3.06 -0.76
N ILE A 121 8.14 4.16 -0.03
CA ILE A 121 7.15 5.23 -0.27
C ILE A 121 7.46 5.95 -1.58
N ASP A 122 8.74 6.27 -1.80
CA ASP A 122 9.20 6.97 -3.01
C ASP A 122 8.94 6.12 -4.27
N ALA A 123 9.17 4.80 -4.20
CA ALA A 123 8.85 3.90 -5.30
C ALA A 123 7.35 3.89 -5.64
N LEU A 124 6.47 3.86 -4.65
CA LEU A 124 5.02 3.96 -4.87
C LEU A 124 4.64 5.30 -5.51
N ILE A 125 5.27 6.41 -5.09
CA ILE A 125 5.05 7.74 -5.67
C ILE A 125 5.53 7.78 -7.13
N VAL A 126 6.70 7.20 -7.43
CA VAL A 126 7.23 7.11 -8.80
C VAL A 126 6.26 6.33 -9.71
N LEU A 127 5.81 5.16 -9.28
CA LEU A 127 4.85 4.35 -10.04
C LEU A 127 3.56 5.14 -10.30
N PHE A 128 2.99 5.79 -9.28
CA PHE A 128 1.79 6.62 -9.41
C PHE A 128 1.99 7.74 -10.43
N ASN A 129 3.08 8.50 -10.31
CA ASN A 129 3.36 9.68 -11.13
C ASN A 129 3.65 9.32 -12.60
N GLN A 130 4.17 8.12 -12.84
CA GLN A 130 4.41 7.60 -14.19
C GLN A 130 3.20 6.85 -14.77
N ARG A 131 2.06 6.81 -14.06
CA ARG A 131 0.84 6.09 -14.46
C ARG A 131 1.11 4.60 -14.68
N ILE A 132 1.88 4.02 -13.79
CA ILE A 132 2.15 2.60 -13.72
C ILE A 132 1.31 2.06 -12.58
N TYR A 133 0.20 1.39 -12.93
CA TYR A 133 -0.78 0.95 -11.96
C TYR A 133 -0.73 -0.57 -11.78
N PRO A 134 -0.43 -1.09 -10.57
CA PRO A 134 -0.49 -2.51 -10.29
C PRO A 134 -1.83 -3.13 -10.70
N CYS A 135 -1.79 -4.30 -11.35
CA CYS A 135 -2.99 -5.05 -11.70
C CYS A 135 -3.54 -5.74 -10.45
N ILE A 136 -4.57 -5.18 -9.86
CA ILE A 136 -5.21 -5.69 -8.65
C ILE A 136 -6.54 -6.33 -9.03
N PRO A 137 -6.76 -7.64 -8.79
CA PRO A 137 -8.05 -8.29 -9.00
C PRO A 137 -9.13 -7.73 -8.06
N GLN A 138 -10.37 -7.67 -8.56
CA GLN A 138 -11.50 -7.10 -7.81
C GLN A 138 -11.94 -7.93 -6.61
N LYS A 139 -11.67 -9.23 -6.61
CA LYS A 139 -12.11 -10.18 -5.58
C LYS A 139 -10.90 -10.74 -4.86
N GLY A 140 -10.87 -10.63 -3.53
CA GLY A 140 -9.75 -11.17 -2.73
C GLY A 140 -9.66 -10.61 -1.32
N SER A 141 -10.17 -9.41 -1.05
CA SER A 141 -10.25 -8.93 0.32
C SER A 141 -11.36 -9.68 1.08
N VAL A 142 -11.04 -10.16 2.27
CA VAL A 142 -12.02 -10.74 3.21
C VAL A 142 -12.36 -9.79 4.35
N GLY A 143 -11.74 -8.59 4.36
CA GLY A 143 -11.99 -7.54 5.35
C GLY A 143 -11.55 -7.86 6.78
N ALA A 144 -10.99 -9.04 7.03
CA ALA A 144 -10.47 -9.43 8.33
C ALA A 144 -9.00 -9.02 8.45
N SER A 145 -8.68 -8.11 9.36
CA SER A 145 -7.33 -7.54 9.58
C SER A 145 -6.76 -6.77 8.37
N GLY A 146 -7.58 -6.33 7.44
CA GLY A 146 -7.22 -5.52 6.29
C GLY A 146 -7.44 -6.20 4.93
N ASP A 147 -7.05 -5.50 3.88
CA ASP A 147 -7.22 -5.89 2.48
C ASP A 147 -5.97 -6.63 1.97
N LEU A 148 -5.57 -7.72 2.64
CA LEU A 148 -4.28 -8.40 2.44
C LEU A 148 -4.04 -8.80 0.97
N ALA A 149 -4.96 -9.55 0.37
CA ALA A 149 -4.78 -10.05 -0.98
C ALA A 149 -4.65 -8.93 -2.04
N PRO A 150 -5.54 -7.94 -2.13
CA PRO A 150 -5.37 -6.88 -3.11
C PRO A 150 -4.13 -6.00 -2.84
N LEU A 151 -3.78 -5.72 -1.58
CA LEU A 151 -2.55 -5.00 -1.25
C LEU A 151 -1.30 -5.82 -1.56
N SER A 152 -1.37 -7.16 -1.52
CA SER A 152 -0.31 -8.04 -2.01
C SER A 152 -0.07 -7.88 -3.50
N HIS A 153 -1.13 -7.87 -4.32
CA HIS A 153 -0.99 -7.62 -5.75
C HIS A 153 -0.37 -6.25 -6.04
N MET A 154 -0.77 -5.21 -5.30
CA MET A 154 -0.12 -3.90 -5.40
C MET A 154 1.37 -3.96 -5.09
N SER A 155 1.72 -4.66 -4.00
CA SER A 155 3.09 -4.71 -3.48
C SER A 155 4.01 -5.64 -4.28
N ALA A 156 3.44 -6.66 -4.95
CA ALA A 156 4.19 -7.58 -5.79
C ALA A 156 4.98 -6.85 -6.89
N VAL A 157 4.42 -5.77 -7.45
CA VAL A 157 5.10 -4.97 -8.48
C VAL A 157 6.39 -4.36 -7.95
N LEU A 158 6.44 -3.92 -6.67
CA LEU A 158 7.65 -3.34 -6.07
C LEU A 158 8.83 -4.33 -5.99
N ILE A 159 8.54 -5.62 -5.91
CA ILE A 159 9.55 -6.69 -5.87
C ILE A 159 9.77 -7.36 -7.23
N GLY A 160 9.23 -6.76 -8.32
CA GLY A 160 9.38 -7.26 -9.70
C GLY A 160 8.45 -8.40 -10.07
N GLU A 161 7.48 -8.73 -9.22
CA GLU A 161 6.51 -9.81 -9.44
C GLU A 161 5.13 -9.25 -9.86
N GLY A 162 4.22 -10.13 -10.25
CA GLY A 162 2.88 -9.74 -10.68
C GLY A 162 2.87 -8.97 -11.99
N ALA A 163 1.87 -8.08 -12.15
CA ALA A 163 1.69 -7.32 -13.38
C ALA A 163 1.25 -5.88 -13.08
N ALA A 164 1.50 -4.98 -14.01
CA ALA A 164 1.04 -3.59 -13.97
C ALA A 164 0.49 -3.13 -15.32
N SER A 165 -0.41 -2.16 -15.27
CA SER A 165 -0.89 -1.42 -16.44
C SER A 165 0.00 -0.20 -16.66
N VAL A 166 0.54 -0.06 -17.85
CA VAL A 166 1.32 1.10 -18.28
C VAL A 166 0.63 1.68 -19.50
N ARG A 167 -0.01 2.83 -19.37
CA ARG A 167 -0.77 3.49 -20.45
C ARG A 167 -1.83 2.57 -21.10
N GLY A 168 -2.42 1.67 -20.31
CA GLY A 168 -3.44 0.70 -20.75
C GLY A 168 -2.90 -0.65 -21.20
N GLU A 169 -1.62 -0.80 -21.43
CA GLU A 169 -0.98 -2.08 -21.72
C GLU A 169 -0.56 -2.81 -20.45
N ILE A 170 -0.72 -4.13 -20.44
CA ILE A 170 -0.33 -4.96 -19.28
C ILE A 170 1.08 -5.48 -19.51
N VAL A 171 1.94 -5.21 -18.55
CA VAL A 171 3.34 -5.67 -18.54
C VAL A 171 3.63 -6.43 -17.24
N THR A 172 4.75 -7.15 -17.20
CA THR A 172 5.21 -7.80 -15.96
C THR A 172 5.63 -6.75 -14.93
N GLY A 173 5.61 -7.11 -13.63
CA GLY A 173 6.10 -6.23 -12.57
C GLY A 173 7.56 -5.80 -12.78
N ALA A 174 8.41 -6.70 -13.28
CA ALA A 174 9.79 -6.41 -13.59
C ALA A 174 9.92 -5.36 -14.72
N ASP A 175 9.18 -5.53 -15.83
CA ASP A 175 9.20 -4.56 -16.95
C ASP A 175 8.64 -3.20 -16.51
N ALA A 176 7.59 -3.21 -15.67
CA ALA A 176 7.02 -1.99 -15.11
C ALA A 176 8.04 -1.18 -14.29
N LEU A 177 8.86 -1.86 -13.50
CA LEU A 177 9.94 -1.21 -12.74
C LEU A 177 11.03 -0.66 -13.66
N VAL A 178 11.43 -1.40 -14.70
CA VAL A 178 12.39 -0.91 -15.70
C VAL A 178 11.85 0.36 -16.36
N ILE A 179 10.58 0.38 -16.79
CA ILE A 179 9.92 1.56 -17.36
C ILE A 179 9.92 2.72 -16.37
N ALA A 180 9.72 2.44 -15.08
CA ALA A 180 9.76 3.44 -14.02
C ALA A 180 11.17 3.97 -13.68
N GLY A 181 12.21 3.37 -14.23
CA GLY A 181 13.62 3.65 -13.86
C GLY A 181 13.96 3.12 -12.46
N LEU A 182 13.25 2.08 -12.01
CA LEU A 182 13.42 1.42 -10.73
C LEU A 182 13.98 0.00 -10.92
N SER A 183 14.53 -0.55 -9.83
CA SER A 183 14.91 -1.97 -9.76
C SER A 183 14.00 -2.69 -8.77
N PRO A 184 13.80 -4.02 -8.92
CA PRO A 184 13.09 -4.81 -7.93
C PRO A 184 13.65 -4.60 -6.52
N MET A 185 12.78 -4.33 -5.56
CA MET A 185 13.17 -4.04 -4.19
C MET A 185 13.40 -5.33 -3.41
N VAL A 186 14.48 -5.39 -2.66
CA VAL A 186 14.62 -6.31 -1.55
C VAL A 186 13.99 -5.64 -0.33
N LEU A 187 12.89 -6.22 0.16
CA LEU A 187 12.16 -5.67 1.30
C LEU A 187 12.88 -5.95 2.61
N ALA A 188 13.04 -4.91 3.42
CA ALA A 188 13.56 -5.05 4.77
C ALA A 188 12.52 -5.70 5.70
N PRO A 189 12.97 -6.25 6.85
CA PRO A 189 12.07 -6.80 7.86
C PRO A 189 10.92 -5.86 8.20
N LYS A 190 9.69 -6.39 8.31
CA LYS A 190 8.43 -5.68 8.53
C LYS A 190 7.83 -4.98 7.30
N GLU A 191 8.60 -4.68 6.24
CA GLU A 191 8.07 -3.95 5.08
C GLU A 191 6.99 -4.72 4.32
N GLY A 192 7.12 -6.03 4.19
CA GLY A 192 6.08 -6.88 3.61
C GLY A 192 4.76 -6.74 4.37
N LEU A 193 4.78 -6.94 5.69
CA LEU A 193 3.59 -6.77 6.52
C LEU A 193 3.02 -5.35 6.44
N ALA A 194 3.87 -4.32 6.50
CA ALA A 194 3.44 -2.93 6.42
C ALA A 194 2.76 -2.59 5.08
N LEU A 195 3.20 -3.21 4.00
CA LEU A 195 2.61 -3.06 2.67
C LEU A 195 1.25 -3.77 2.55
N LEU A 196 1.12 -4.98 3.08
CA LEU A 196 -0.11 -5.77 2.97
C LEU A 196 -1.20 -5.34 3.93
N ASN A 197 -0.84 -4.95 5.14
CA ASN A 197 -1.82 -4.66 6.18
C ASN A 197 -2.38 -3.26 6.05
N GLY A 198 -3.70 -3.16 6.05
CA GLY A 198 -4.45 -1.91 5.94
C GLY A 198 -5.73 -2.09 5.14
N THR A 199 -6.56 -1.04 5.13
CA THR A 199 -7.92 -1.04 4.57
C THR A 199 -8.06 -0.08 3.38
N GLN A 200 -6.95 0.14 2.65
CA GLN A 200 -6.91 1.14 1.60
C GLN A 200 -7.81 0.78 0.41
N VAL A 201 -7.95 -0.50 0.10
CA VAL A 201 -8.80 -0.97 -1.01
C VAL A 201 -10.27 -0.85 -0.65
N SER A 202 -10.67 -1.31 0.52
CA SER A 202 -12.06 -1.14 1.02
C SER A 202 -12.43 0.34 1.09
N THR A 203 -11.51 1.20 1.53
CA THR A 203 -11.70 2.66 1.54
C THR A 203 -11.81 3.22 0.11
N ALA A 204 -11.00 2.75 -0.83
CA ALA A 204 -11.08 3.17 -2.23
C ALA A 204 -12.44 2.82 -2.85
N PHE A 205 -12.95 1.61 -2.61
CA PHE A 205 -14.30 1.23 -3.07
C PHE A 205 -15.40 2.10 -2.45
N ALA A 206 -15.32 2.43 -1.16
CA ALA A 206 -16.28 3.31 -0.51
C ALA A 206 -16.24 4.72 -1.11
N LEU A 207 -15.06 5.24 -1.42
CA LEU A 207 -14.87 6.54 -2.07
C LEU A 207 -15.41 6.53 -3.51
N GLU A 208 -15.15 5.49 -4.30
CA GLU A 208 -15.71 5.32 -5.64
C GLU A 208 -17.24 5.33 -5.61
N ALA A 209 -17.84 4.58 -4.69
CA ALA A 209 -19.30 4.57 -4.50
C ALA A 209 -19.84 5.96 -4.12
N LEU A 210 -19.13 6.69 -3.27
CA LEU A 210 -19.48 8.07 -2.89
C LEU A 210 -19.38 9.02 -4.11
N PHE A 211 -18.33 8.91 -4.90
CA PHE A 211 -18.10 9.75 -6.07
C PHE A 211 -19.07 9.44 -7.22
N ALA A 212 -19.51 8.19 -7.36
CA ALA A 212 -20.51 7.77 -8.35
C ALA A 212 -21.94 8.26 -8.04
N ARG A 213 -22.14 9.08 -7.01
CA ARG A 213 -23.44 9.63 -6.60
C ARG A 213 -24.49 8.57 -6.22
N LEU A 214 -24.09 7.42 -5.71
CA LEU A 214 -25.00 6.59 -4.94
C LEU A 214 -25.57 7.47 -3.83
N SER A 215 -26.89 7.39 -3.57
CA SER A 215 -27.59 8.27 -2.64
C SER A 215 -26.70 8.76 -1.49
N PRO A 216 -26.51 10.07 -1.28
CA PRO A 216 -25.57 10.59 -0.26
C PRO A 216 -25.78 9.96 1.13
N LYS A 217 -27.03 9.62 1.49
CA LYS A 217 -27.37 8.95 2.73
C LYS A 217 -26.83 7.51 2.81
N PHE A 218 -26.89 6.76 1.71
CA PHE A 218 -26.38 5.39 1.69
C PHE A 218 -24.84 5.36 1.77
N ALA A 219 -24.19 6.20 1.01
CA ALA A 219 -22.73 6.33 1.02
C ALA A 219 -22.19 6.79 2.38
N VAL A 220 -22.85 7.77 3.02
CA VAL A 220 -22.49 8.24 4.38
C VAL A 220 -22.71 7.15 5.41
N ASN A 221 -23.81 6.41 5.35
CA ASN A 221 -24.08 5.33 6.31
C ASN A 221 -23.09 4.16 6.14
N CYS A 222 -22.72 3.79 4.90
CA CYS A 222 -21.68 2.79 4.63
C CYS A 222 -20.32 3.26 5.13
N LEU A 223 -19.96 4.52 4.88
CA LEU A 223 -18.70 5.09 5.33
C LEU A 223 -18.63 5.21 6.85
N GLN A 224 -19.69 5.67 7.51
CA GLN A 224 -19.77 5.74 8.97
C GLN A 224 -19.70 4.36 9.61
N SER A 225 -20.45 3.40 9.09
CA SER A 225 -20.40 2.02 9.58
C SER A 225 -18.99 1.44 9.45
N TYR A 226 -18.33 1.71 8.32
CA TYR A 226 -16.96 1.27 8.04
C TYR A 226 -15.93 1.97 8.96
N LEU A 227 -16.04 3.28 9.14
CA LEU A 227 -15.15 4.05 10.01
C LEU A 227 -15.32 3.63 11.48
N MET A 228 -16.56 3.39 11.93
CA MET A 228 -16.83 2.91 13.30
C MET A 228 -16.30 1.50 13.56
N THR A 229 -16.40 0.59 12.57
CA THR A 229 -15.87 -0.78 12.70
C THR A 229 -14.35 -0.84 12.67
N ASN A 230 -13.68 0.17 12.13
CA ASN A 230 -12.21 0.22 12.00
C ASN A 230 -11.53 1.24 12.93
N GLY A 231 -12.25 1.78 13.93
CA GLY A 231 -11.68 2.61 15.00
C GLY A 231 -11.23 4.01 14.55
N PHE A 232 -11.83 4.55 13.50
CA PHE A 232 -11.65 5.95 13.12
C PHE A 232 -12.79 6.77 13.76
N SER A 233 -12.46 7.52 14.81
CA SER A 233 -13.33 8.52 15.43
C SER A 233 -13.13 9.88 14.76
#